data_9b5a5b8ce7ef7f5db5de6163f15b13a6
#
_entry.id   9b5a5b8ce7ef7f5db5de6163f15b13a6
#
_cell.length_a   1.000
_cell.length_b   1.000
_cell.length_c   1.000
_cell.angle_alpha   90.00
_cell.angle_beta   90.00
_cell.angle_gamma   90.00
#
_symmetry.space_group_name_H-M   'P 1'
#
loop_
_entity.id
_entity.type
_entity.pdbx_description
1 polymer ?
#
loop_
_entity_poly.entity_id
_entity_poly.type
_entity_poly.pdbx_seq_one_letter_code
_entity_poly.pdbx_strand_id
1 'polypeptide(L)'
;MDEAYTEAQIAALLRLLDDLCTRLDIPKTQVIGHADMAPTRKRDPGPLFPWKRLADAGFGRWPQGELVDPPAGFDPWLAMAAVGYPLKDRAAAVRAFHRHYRGRDDGEDPNAAFDAEDLRILHALSAPLVAPPAR
;
A
#
# COMPACT_ATOMS: atom_id res chain seq x y z
N MET A 1 -16.48 8.30 1.67
CA MET A 1 -15.05 8.08 1.35
C MET A 1 -14.56 8.97 0.22
N ASP A 2 -15.42 9.80 -0.31
CA ASP A 2 -15.09 10.65 -1.46
C ASP A 2 -14.67 12.06 -1.05
N GLU A 3 -14.57 12.31 0.25
CA GLU A 3 -14.18 13.60 0.82
C GLU A 3 -12.76 13.52 1.38
N ALA A 4 -11.97 14.57 1.13
CA ALA A 4 -10.60 14.64 1.62
C ALA A 4 -10.58 14.76 3.16
N TYR A 5 -9.60 14.14 3.79
CA TYR A 5 -9.39 14.23 5.22
C TYR A 5 -8.84 15.62 5.59
N THR A 6 -9.31 16.15 6.72
CA THR A 6 -8.81 17.43 7.21
C THR A 6 -7.43 17.29 7.84
N GLU A 7 -6.68 18.40 7.93
CA GLU A 7 -5.39 18.40 8.62
C GLU A 7 -5.51 18.00 10.09
N ALA A 8 -6.61 18.40 10.75
CA ALA A 8 -6.86 18.01 12.14
C ALA A 8 -7.07 16.49 12.28
N GLN A 9 -7.80 15.88 11.33
CA GLN A 9 -7.99 14.42 11.31
C GLN A 9 -6.68 13.70 11.10
N ILE A 10 -5.86 14.16 10.16
CA ILE A 10 -4.56 13.54 9.86
C ILE A 10 -3.63 13.66 11.08
N ALA A 11 -3.56 14.82 11.71
CA ALA A 11 -2.74 15.01 12.90
C ALA A 11 -3.18 14.10 14.06
N ALA A 12 -4.49 13.98 14.28
CA ALA A 12 -5.04 13.08 15.30
C ALA A 12 -4.71 11.61 15.00
N LEU A 13 -4.82 11.19 13.73
CA LEU A 13 -4.49 9.86 13.32
C LEU A 13 -3.01 9.53 13.56
N LEU A 14 -2.10 10.44 13.20
CA LEU A 14 -0.66 10.24 13.41
C LEU A 14 -0.32 10.07 14.89
N ARG A 15 -0.96 10.86 15.78
CA ARG A 15 -0.77 10.71 17.23
C ARG A 15 -1.29 9.37 17.73
N LEU A 16 -2.45 8.95 17.25
CA LEU A 16 -3.04 7.67 17.62
C LEU A 16 -2.17 6.50 17.17
N LEU A 17 -1.68 6.53 15.93
CA LEU A 17 -0.81 5.48 15.38
C LEU A 17 0.51 5.40 16.16
N ASP A 18 1.11 6.54 16.49
CA ASP A 18 2.33 6.56 17.29
C ASP A 18 2.12 5.93 18.66
N ASP A 19 1.02 6.29 19.34
CA ASP A 19 0.67 5.70 20.63
C ASP A 19 0.45 4.20 20.54
N LEU A 20 -0.35 3.74 19.57
CA LEU A 20 -0.68 2.32 19.43
C LEU A 20 0.54 1.50 19.04
N CYS A 21 1.34 1.95 18.08
CA CYS A 21 2.52 1.22 17.64
C CYS A 21 3.57 1.13 18.75
N THR A 22 3.74 2.20 19.51
CA THR A 22 4.70 2.23 20.63
C THR A 22 4.22 1.34 21.78
N ARG A 23 2.97 1.52 22.19
CA ARG A 23 2.40 0.82 23.35
C ARG A 23 2.22 -0.67 23.13
N LEU A 24 1.85 -1.06 21.90
CA LEU A 24 1.57 -2.44 21.54
C LEU A 24 2.72 -3.13 20.80
N ASP A 25 3.86 -2.42 20.66
CA ASP A 25 5.05 -2.93 19.98
C ASP A 25 4.75 -3.41 18.55
N ILE A 26 3.99 -2.62 17.81
CA ILE A 26 3.66 -2.91 16.41
C ILE A 26 4.67 -2.19 15.51
N PRO A 27 5.34 -2.90 14.58
CA PRO A 27 6.19 -2.25 13.60
C PRO A 27 5.40 -1.22 12.79
N LYS A 28 5.88 0.02 12.73
CA LYS A 28 5.16 1.11 12.06
C LYS A 28 4.89 0.83 10.58
N THR A 29 5.77 0.06 9.92
CA THR A 29 5.61 -0.31 8.51
C THR A 29 4.45 -1.29 8.28
N GLN A 30 3.91 -1.89 9.32
CA GLN A 30 2.79 -2.84 9.23
C GLN A 30 1.42 -2.18 9.40
N VAL A 31 1.34 -0.87 9.38
CA VAL A 31 0.07 -0.15 9.30
C VAL A 31 -0.44 -0.27 7.88
N ILE A 32 -1.56 -0.95 7.71
CA ILE A 32 -2.17 -1.23 6.40
C ILE A 32 -3.65 -0.86 6.40
N GLY A 33 -4.24 -0.74 5.22
CA GLY A 33 -5.66 -0.49 5.07
C GLY A 33 -6.47 -1.76 5.15
N HIS A 34 -7.73 -1.63 5.54
CA HIS A 34 -8.66 -2.75 5.59
C HIS A 34 -8.84 -3.38 4.21
N ALA A 35 -8.89 -2.53 3.15
CA ALA A 35 -8.97 -2.99 1.77
C ALA A 35 -7.73 -3.77 1.32
N ASP A 36 -6.55 -3.44 1.84
CA ASP A 36 -5.31 -4.16 1.49
C ASP A 36 -5.30 -5.57 2.07
N MET A 37 -5.84 -5.74 3.27
CA MET A 37 -5.92 -7.04 3.92
C MET A 37 -7.09 -7.89 3.40
N ALA A 38 -8.21 -7.26 3.04
CA ALA A 38 -9.43 -7.95 2.64
C ALA A 38 -10.02 -7.34 1.35
N PRO A 39 -9.28 -7.38 0.23
CA PRO A 39 -9.64 -6.65 -0.98
C PRO A 39 -10.97 -7.09 -1.61
N THR A 40 -11.42 -8.32 -1.35
CA THR A 40 -12.70 -8.81 -1.86
C THR A 40 -13.89 -8.35 -1.04
N ARG A 41 -13.68 -7.87 0.17
CA ARG A 41 -14.76 -7.55 1.12
C ARG A 41 -14.80 -6.10 1.56
N LYS A 42 -13.67 -5.41 1.47
CA LYS A 42 -13.52 -4.06 2.04
C LYS A 42 -12.90 -3.10 1.04
N ARG A 43 -13.32 -1.85 1.14
CA ARG A 43 -12.82 -0.77 0.29
C ARG A 43 -12.20 0.38 1.09
N ASP A 44 -12.34 0.36 2.40
CA ASP A 44 -11.82 1.40 3.29
C ASP A 44 -10.33 1.15 3.64
N PRO A 45 -9.53 2.20 3.86
CA PRO A 45 -9.88 3.58 3.61
C PRO A 45 -9.93 3.85 2.10
N GLY A 46 -10.70 4.85 1.68
CA GLY A 46 -10.86 5.16 0.26
C GLY A 46 -9.59 5.72 -0.40
N PRO A 47 -9.67 6.08 -1.71
CA PRO A 47 -8.51 6.51 -2.46
C PRO A 47 -7.91 7.85 -1.99
N LEU A 48 -8.65 8.63 -1.21
CA LEU A 48 -8.18 9.92 -0.68
C LEU A 48 -7.45 9.80 0.66
N PHE A 49 -7.31 8.59 1.22
CA PHE A 49 -6.58 8.38 2.46
C PHE A 49 -5.09 8.71 2.23
N PRO A 50 -4.46 9.52 3.12
CA PRO A 50 -3.14 10.10 2.85
C PRO A 50 -1.98 9.15 3.18
N TRP A 51 -1.88 8.04 2.47
CA TRP A 51 -0.86 7.01 2.74
C TRP A 51 0.56 7.55 2.66
N LYS A 52 0.85 8.44 1.68
CA LYS A 52 2.19 9.03 1.55
C LYS A 52 2.54 9.86 2.78
N ARG A 53 1.60 10.64 3.31
CA ARG A 53 1.83 11.42 4.53
C ARG A 53 2.09 10.54 5.74
N LEU A 54 1.38 9.41 5.85
CA LEU A 54 1.64 8.45 6.90
C LEU A 54 3.03 7.86 6.77
N ALA A 55 3.44 7.52 5.55
CA ALA A 55 4.77 6.97 5.30
C ALA A 55 5.88 8.00 5.59
N ASP A 56 5.67 9.27 5.27
CA ASP A 56 6.60 10.36 5.61
C ASP A 56 6.79 10.47 7.14
N ALA A 57 5.80 10.08 7.92
CA ALA A 57 5.87 10.00 9.38
C ALA A 57 6.34 8.63 9.91
N GLY A 58 6.67 7.70 9.02
CA GLY A 58 7.17 6.37 9.36
C GLY A 58 6.14 5.25 9.39
N PHE A 59 4.86 5.55 9.07
CA PHE A 59 3.78 4.55 9.14
C PHE A 59 3.41 4.00 7.76
N GLY A 60 3.28 2.69 7.68
CA GLY A 60 2.98 2.02 6.42
C GLY A 60 4.19 1.91 5.52
N ARG A 61 3.95 1.51 4.27
CA ARG A 61 5.00 1.35 3.26
C ARG A 61 4.73 2.31 2.09
N TRP A 62 5.78 2.91 1.58
CA TRP A 62 5.72 3.76 0.41
C TRP A 62 7.01 3.61 -0.39
N PRO A 63 6.97 3.65 -1.73
CA PRO A 63 8.19 3.54 -2.52
C PRO A 63 9.15 4.69 -2.22
N GLN A 64 10.43 4.37 -2.06
CA GLN A 64 11.48 5.33 -1.73
C GLN A 64 12.34 5.62 -2.96
N GLY A 65 12.75 6.87 -3.11
CA GLY A 65 13.66 7.30 -4.16
C GLY A 65 12.98 7.37 -5.54
N GLU A 66 13.80 7.39 -6.57
CA GLU A 66 13.34 7.44 -7.95
C GLU A 66 12.79 6.09 -8.39
N LEU A 67 11.62 6.11 -9.02
CA LEU A 67 11.03 4.90 -9.56
C LEU A 67 11.74 4.49 -10.85
N VAL A 68 12.14 3.22 -10.92
CA VAL A 68 12.81 2.64 -12.10
C VAL A 68 12.02 1.44 -12.61
N ASP A 69 12.22 1.11 -13.88
CA ASP A 69 11.58 -0.07 -14.46
C ASP A 69 12.07 -1.33 -13.74
N PRO A 70 11.18 -2.29 -13.48
CA PRO A 70 11.59 -3.55 -12.88
C PRO A 70 12.49 -4.34 -13.84
N PRO A 71 13.34 -5.23 -13.31
CA PRO A 71 14.19 -6.07 -14.15
C PRO A 71 13.39 -7.07 -14.98
N ALA A 72 13.99 -7.58 -16.04
CA ALA A 72 13.39 -8.66 -16.83
C ALA A 72 13.10 -9.86 -15.91
N GLY A 73 11.94 -10.49 -16.12
CA GLY A 73 11.52 -11.60 -15.27
C GLY A 73 10.87 -11.21 -13.97
N PHE A 74 10.65 -9.92 -13.71
CA PHE A 74 9.94 -9.45 -12.52
C PHE A 74 8.52 -10.02 -12.49
N ASP A 75 8.18 -10.69 -11.37
CA ASP A 75 6.85 -11.26 -11.17
C ASP A 75 6.05 -10.35 -10.24
N PRO A 76 5.07 -9.60 -10.75
CA PRO A 76 4.28 -8.69 -9.93
C PRO A 76 3.45 -9.40 -8.86
N TRP A 77 3.03 -10.63 -9.10
CA TRP A 77 2.21 -11.37 -8.13
C TRP A 77 3.04 -11.85 -6.95
N LEU A 78 4.25 -12.29 -7.21
CA LEU A 78 5.18 -12.61 -6.14
C LEU A 78 5.50 -11.36 -5.30
N ALA A 79 5.68 -10.23 -5.96
CA ALA A 79 5.90 -8.94 -5.28
C ALA A 79 4.68 -8.53 -4.45
N MET A 80 3.47 -8.68 -4.98
CA MET A 80 2.22 -8.41 -4.23
C MET A 80 2.13 -9.27 -2.98
N ALA A 81 2.44 -10.55 -3.09
CA ALA A 81 2.45 -11.45 -1.94
C ALA A 81 3.48 -11.02 -0.90
N ALA A 82 4.67 -10.60 -1.32
CA ALA A 82 5.72 -10.12 -0.41
C ALA A 82 5.30 -8.85 0.33
N VAL A 83 4.56 -7.96 -0.34
CA VAL A 83 4.02 -6.73 0.29
C VAL A 83 2.89 -7.07 1.26
N GLY A 84 2.19 -8.19 1.07
CA GLY A 84 1.17 -8.68 1.99
C GLY A 84 -0.24 -8.81 1.44
N TYR A 85 -0.44 -8.61 0.13
CA TYR A 85 -1.77 -8.74 -0.48
C TYR A 85 -2.19 -10.19 -0.61
N PRO A 86 -3.42 -10.55 -0.20
CA PRO A 86 -3.99 -11.86 -0.54
C PRO A 86 -4.34 -11.88 -2.03
N LEU A 87 -4.05 -12.98 -2.72
CA LEU A 87 -4.14 -13.10 -4.17
C LEU A 87 -5.24 -14.05 -4.64
N LYS A 88 -6.19 -14.37 -3.79
CA LYS A 88 -7.32 -15.22 -4.17
C LYS A 88 -8.15 -14.61 -5.30
N ASP A 89 -8.31 -13.29 -5.29
CA ASP A 89 -8.92 -12.52 -6.37
C ASP A 89 -7.92 -11.45 -6.79
N ARG A 90 -7.24 -11.68 -7.92
CA ARG A 90 -6.17 -10.79 -8.38
C ARG A 90 -6.69 -9.41 -8.79
N ALA A 91 -7.85 -9.34 -9.43
CA ALA A 91 -8.44 -8.05 -9.81
C ALA A 91 -8.77 -7.22 -8.56
N ALA A 92 -9.32 -7.84 -7.53
CA ALA A 92 -9.60 -7.16 -6.26
C ALA A 92 -8.30 -6.64 -5.60
N ALA A 93 -7.23 -7.42 -5.63
CA ALA A 93 -5.93 -7.00 -5.11
C ALA A 93 -5.38 -5.80 -5.89
N VAL A 94 -5.49 -5.79 -7.21
CA VAL A 94 -5.08 -4.66 -8.05
C VAL A 94 -5.90 -3.41 -7.71
N ARG A 95 -7.21 -3.55 -7.56
CA ARG A 95 -8.07 -2.41 -7.18
C ARG A 95 -7.67 -1.84 -5.82
N ALA A 96 -7.36 -2.68 -4.84
CA ALA A 96 -6.88 -2.24 -3.53
C ALA A 96 -5.52 -1.53 -3.64
N PHE A 97 -4.60 -2.06 -4.45
CA PHE A 97 -3.31 -1.44 -4.72
C PHE A 97 -3.47 -0.04 -5.33
N HIS A 98 -4.38 0.12 -6.29
CA HIS A 98 -4.63 1.42 -6.92
C HIS A 98 -5.18 2.44 -5.91
N ARG A 99 -6.09 2.03 -5.02
CA ARG A 99 -6.59 2.94 -3.99
C ARG A 99 -5.48 3.40 -3.04
N HIS A 100 -4.60 2.49 -2.67
CA HIS A 100 -3.52 2.78 -1.71
C HIS A 100 -2.40 3.64 -2.34
N TYR A 101 -1.88 3.21 -3.49
CA TYR A 101 -0.66 3.77 -4.06
C TYR A 101 -0.88 4.76 -5.20
N ARG A 102 -2.05 4.73 -5.83
CA ARG A 102 -2.36 5.60 -6.97
C ARG A 102 -3.47 6.60 -6.66
N GLY A 103 -4.12 6.52 -5.50
CA GLY A 103 -5.25 7.37 -5.17
C GLY A 103 -6.38 7.27 -6.17
N ARG A 104 -6.59 6.09 -6.75
CA ARG A 104 -7.56 5.81 -7.79
C ARG A 104 -8.53 4.73 -7.37
N ASP A 105 -9.81 4.93 -7.64
CA ASP A 105 -10.84 3.92 -7.37
C ASP A 105 -11.35 3.33 -8.68
N ASP A 106 -11.03 2.07 -8.94
CA ASP A 106 -11.47 1.33 -10.13
C ASP A 106 -12.90 0.77 -9.97
N GLY A 107 -13.58 1.04 -8.86
CA GLY A 107 -14.90 0.51 -8.59
C GLY A 107 -14.88 -1.01 -8.42
N GLU A 108 -15.69 -1.69 -9.20
CA GLU A 108 -15.81 -3.15 -9.18
C GLU A 108 -15.21 -3.81 -10.44
N ASP A 109 -14.31 -3.12 -11.13
CA ASP A 109 -13.77 -3.60 -12.41
C ASP A 109 -13.15 -4.99 -12.27
N PRO A 110 -13.73 -6.02 -12.91
CA PRO A 110 -13.20 -7.39 -12.84
C PRO A 110 -11.93 -7.58 -13.68
N ASN A 111 -11.58 -6.58 -14.50
CA ASN A 111 -10.41 -6.61 -15.39
C ASN A 111 -9.31 -5.64 -14.92
N ALA A 112 -9.37 -5.18 -13.69
CA ALA A 112 -8.33 -4.30 -13.15
C ALA A 112 -6.96 -4.96 -13.29
N ALA A 113 -6.00 -4.21 -13.83
CA ALA A 113 -4.66 -4.70 -14.15
C ALA A 113 -3.60 -3.64 -13.86
N PHE A 114 -2.36 -4.08 -13.69
CA PHE A 114 -1.24 -3.18 -13.47
C PHE A 114 -0.86 -2.43 -14.75
N ASP A 115 -0.59 -1.13 -14.60
CA ASP A 115 0.09 -0.34 -15.63
C ASP A 115 1.60 -0.29 -15.36
N ALA A 116 2.35 0.39 -16.23
CA ALA A 116 3.81 0.45 -16.11
C ALA A 116 4.25 1.13 -14.81
N GLU A 117 3.55 2.18 -14.36
CA GLU A 117 3.88 2.87 -13.12
C GLU A 117 3.60 1.99 -11.90
N ASP A 118 2.51 1.22 -11.91
CA ASP A 118 2.22 0.24 -10.86
C ASP A 118 3.38 -0.73 -10.68
N LEU A 119 3.94 -1.22 -11.79
CA LEU A 119 5.05 -2.17 -11.76
C LEU A 119 6.32 -1.54 -11.17
N ARG A 120 6.59 -0.27 -11.47
CA ARG A 120 7.72 0.46 -10.87
C ARG A 120 7.53 0.64 -9.37
N ILE A 121 6.33 1.02 -8.95
CA ILE A 121 6.00 1.17 -7.52
C ILE A 121 6.16 -0.17 -6.81
N LEU A 122 5.59 -1.22 -7.39
CA LEU A 122 5.60 -2.55 -6.79
C LEU A 122 7.02 -3.09 -6.68
N HIS A 123 7.85 -2.86 -7.69
CA HIS A 123 9.27 -3.22 -7.64
C HIS A 123 9.97 -2.48 -6.49
N ALA A 124 9.76 -1.17 -6.37
CA ALA A 124 10.36 -0.36 -5.29
C ALA A 124 9.92 -0.83 -3.90
N LEU A 125 8.64 -1.22 -3.75
CA LEU A 125 8.11 -1.71 -2.47
C LEU A 125 8.64 -3.09 -2.10
N SER A 126 8.77 -3.98 -3.08
CA SER A 126 9.10 -5.38 -2.83
C SER A 126 10.60 -5.66 -2.78
N ALA A 127 11.43 -4.86 -3.45
CA ALA A 127 12.87 -5.11 -3.53
C ALA A 127 13.53 -5.25 -2.14
N PRO A 128 13.26 -4.38 -1.15
CA PRO A 128 13.85 -4.55 0.19
C PRO A 128 13.34 -5.80 0.92
N LEU A 129 12.18 -6.33 0.53
CA LEU A 129 11.53 -7.47 1.19
C LEU A 129 12.01 -8.81 0.65
N VAL A 130 12.46 -8.85 -0.62
CA VAL A 130 12.93 -10.07 -1.27
C VAL A 130 14.45 -10.10 -1.46
N ALA A 131 15.13 -8.98 -1.18
CA ALA A 131 16.59 -8.92 -1.26
C ALA A 131 17.23 -9.79 -0.17
N PRO A 132 18.38 -10.45 -0.43
CA PRO A 132 19.08 -11.16 0.62
C PRO A 132 19.53 -10.18 1.72
N PRO A 133 19.63 -10.65 2.98
CA PRO A 133 20.06 -9.78 4.07
C PRO A 133 21.45 -9.21 3.80
N ALA A 134 21.67 -7.98 4.23
CA ALA A 134 22.97 -7.33 4.13
C ALA A 134 24.01 -8.13 4.93
N ARG A 135 25.20 -8.30 4.36
CA ARG A 135 26.30 -9.00 5.00
C ARG A 135 27.14 -8.03 5.83
#